data_bfda3512829c3e07d07812e2b394cab7
#
_entry.id   bfda3512829c3e07d07812e2b394cab7
#
_cell.length_a   1.000
_cell.length_b   1.000
_cell.length_c   1.000
_cell.angle_alpha   90.00
_cell.angle_beta   90.00
_cell.angle_gamma   90.00
#
_symmetry.space_group_name_H-M   'P 1'
#
loop_
_entity.id
_entity.type
_entity.pdbx_description
1 polymer ?
#
loop_
_entity_poly.entity_id
_entity_poly.type
_entity_poly.pdbx_seq_one_letter_code
_entity_poly.pdbx_strand_id
1 'polypeptide(L)'
;MGFYQERIITQPYKMQNMTKKEFFKDAQFLVFANRLNEVALIFAGIYILFRWKSLPVHVPPLYLHSFTSFSNVLSSWCQYEALKYVSFPTQTVCKASKLVPTMIMGRIVRKRQYSIREYILAFIIVFGASIFFLSSTNQIKRESNDKRREEINSAISGFILMCGYLLLDAFTPNWQKKLFEQPPRLHTSQMMFAVNLFSVILCLISLLQQGTLLTSINFISKHENIFVDCLLLSLGSAFGQVFILMTVKRFGPVVLSLLMTIRQILSIFFSTYNFGHSITLIGFFGLFTVFGAIIVDIYSKYRINTGRRLR
;
A
#
# COMPACT_ATOMS: atom_id res chain seq x y z
N MET A 1 6.46 10.68 -1.57
CA MET A 1 5.65 10.28 -0.41
C MET A 1 6.53 9.80 0.74
N GLY A 2 7.31 8.74 0.60
CA GLY A 2 8.17 8.20 1.68
C GLY A 2 9.12 9.23 2.31
N PHE A 3 9.73 10.10 1.52
CA PHE A 3 10.64 11.13 2.02
C PHE A 3 9.98 12.09 3.04
N TYR A 4 8.81 12.64 2.73
CA TYR A 4 8.11 13.53 3.66
C TYR A 4 7.57 12.79 4.89
N GLN A 5 7.11 11.55 4.72
CA GLN A 5 6.67 10.72 5.85
C GLN A 5 7.82 10.40 6.80
N GLU A 6 8.98 10.04 6.27
CA GLU A 6 10.20 9.80 7.05
C GLU A 6 10.65 11.09 7.74
N ARG A 7 10.69 12.20 7.02
CA ARG A 7 11.07 13.52 7.56
C ARG A 7 10.20 13.91 8.75
N ILE A 8 8.86 13.77 8.66
CA ILE A 8 7.93 14.14 9.73
C ILE A 8 8.16 13.32 11.00
N ILE A 9 8.48 12.02 10.84
CA ILE A 9 8.62 11.10 11.98
C ILE A 9 10.03 11.16 12.59
N THR A 10 11.07 11.35 11.76
CA THR A 10 12.47 11.22 12.18
C THR A 10 13.16 12.53 12.48
N GLN A 11 12.70 13.66 11.89
CA GLN A 11 13.33 14.95 12.12
C GLN A 11 12.62 15.73 13.23
N PRO A 12 13.39 16.34 14.17
CA PRO A 12 12.82 17.16 15.21
C PRO A 12 12.39 18.54 14.68
N TYR A 13 11.20 18.98 15.07
CA TYR A 13 10.70 20.32 14.78
C TYR A 13 11.10 21.32 15.85
N LYS A 14 11.52 22.54 15.43
CA LYS A 14 11.83 23.65 16.33
C LYS A 14 10.54 24.37 16.71
N MET A 15 10.35 24.63 17.99
CA MET A 15 9.28 25.46 18.49
C MET A 15 9.59 26.93 18.18
N GLN A 16 8.58 27.75 17.81
CA GLN A 16 8.74 29.15 17.42
C GLN A 16 9.47 30.04 18.44
N ASN A 17 9.48 29.66 19.72
CA ASN A 17 10.04 30.49 20.81
C ASN A 17 11.00 29.76 21.77
N MET A 18 11.42 28.52 21.49
CA MET A 18 12.32 27.76 22.39
C MET A 18 13.32 26.90 21.61
N THR A 19 14.50 26.74 22.19
CA THR A 19 15.57 25.83 21.70
C THR A 19 15.23 24.31 21.82
N LYS A 20 14.06 23.96 22.36
CA LYS A 20 13.62 22.57 22.50
C LYS A 20 13.22 21.99 21.15
N LYS A 21 13.81 20.86 20.83
CA LYS A 21 13.48 20.04 19.66
C LYS A 21 12.48 18.97 20.08
N GLU A 22 11.31 18.94 19.44
CA GLU A 22 10.28 17.94 19.72
C GLU A 22 10.02 17.07 18.48
N PHE A 23 9.76 15.78 18.70
CA PHE A 23 9.47 14.82 17.62
C PHE A 23 7.98 14.56 17.56
N PHE A 24 7.45 14.52 16.35
CA PHE A 24 6.07 14.09 16.11
C PHE A 24 5.98 12.57 16.16
N LYS A 25 5.27 12.04 17.16
CA LYS A 25 5.21 10.58 17.42
C LYS A 25 3.91 9.92 16.95
N ASP A 26 2.87 10.70 16.62
CA ASP A 26 1.55 10.16 16.28
C ASP A 26 1.41 9.91 14.76
N ALA A 27 1.91 8.75 14.33
CA ALA A 27 1.78 8.31 12.94
C ALA A 27 0.30 8.15 12.51
N GLN A 28 -0.61 7.85 13.45
CA GLN A 28 -2.03 7.65 13.15
C GLN A 28 -2.73 8.96 12.85
N PHE A 29 -2.38 10.03 13.57
CA PHE A 29 -2.85 11.37 13.24
C PHE A 29 -2.38 11.82 11.86
N LEU A 30 -1.14 11.48 11.47
CA LEU A 30 -0.62 11.77 10.13
C LEU A 30 -1.47 11.10 9.03
N VAL A 31 -1.86 9.84 9.25
CA VAL A 31 -2.77 9.13 8.34
C VAL A 31 -4.13 9.83 8.29
N PHE A 32 -4.70 10.21 9.43
CA PHE A 32 -5.96 10.94 9.50
C PHE A 32 -5.90 12.27 8.74
N ALA A 33 -4.90 13.10 9.01
CA ALA A 33 -4.70 14.39 8.34
C ALA A 33 -4.54 14.21 6.81
N ASN A 34 -3.80 13.19 6.40
CA ASN A 34 -3.64 12.85 4.99
C ASN A 34 -4.97 12.51 4.32
N ARG A 35 -5.80 11.65 4.95
CA ARG A 35 -7.12 11.27 4.43
C ARG A 35 -8.10 12.43 4.42
N LEU A 36 -8.07 13.28 5.43
CA LEU A 36 -8.91 14.48 5.51
C LEU A 36 -8.58 15.47 4.38
N ASN A 37 -7.30 15.74 4.16
CA ASN A 37 -6.84 16.59 3.05
C ASN A 37 -7.17 15.98 1.68
N GLU A 38 -7.07 14.65 1.51
CA GLU A 38 -7.50 13.98 0.29
C GLU A 38 -8.99 14.16 0.03
N VAL A 39 -9.84 14.04 1.05
CA VAL A 39 -11.29 14.30 0.94
C VAL A 39 -11.55 15.74 0.49
N ALA A 40 -10.89 16.72 1.12
CA ALA A 40 -11.05 18.13 0.78
C ALA A 40 -10.61 18.42 -0.67
N LEU A 41 -9.47 17.92 -1.10
CA LEU A 41 -8.95 18.08 -2.47
C LEU A 41 -9.88 17.46 -3.51
N ILE A 42 -10.41 16.26 -3.23
CA ILE A 42 -11.31 15.59 -4.15
C ILE A 42 -12.65 16.30 -4.20
N PHE A 43 -13.17 16.75 -3.06
CA PHE A 43 -14.42 17.52 -3.01
C PHE A 43 -14.32 18.79 -3.86
N ALA A 44 -13.22 19.54 -3.73
CA ALA A 44 -12.94 20.69 -4.57
C ALA A 44 -12.84 20.30 -6.06
N GLY A 45 -12.13 19.22 -6.38
CA GLY A 45 -12.01 18.70 -7.75
C GLY A 45 -13.35 18.24 -8.34
N ILE A 46 -14.17 17.52 -7.56
CA ILE A 46 -15.52 17.11 -7.97
C ILE A 46 -16.41 18.34 -8.20
N TYR A 47 -16.35 19.34 -7.31
CA TYR A 47 -17.11 20.58 -7.45
C TYR A 47 -16.77 21.31 -8.74
N ILE A 48 -15.48 21.44 -9.10
CA ILE A 48 -15.02 22.05 -10.34
C ILE A 48 -15.49 21.22 -11.56
N LEU A 49 -15.35 19.90 -11.52
CA LEU A 49 -15.78 19.00 -12.60
C LEU A 49 -17.30 18.99 -12.80
N PHE A 50 -18.07 19.07 -11.69
CA PHE A 50 -19.52 19.13 -11.74
C PHE A 50 -20.01 20.44 -12.34
N ARG A 51 -19.31 21.54 -12.10
CA ARG A 51 -19.64 22.83 -12.69
C ARG A 51 -19.33 22.88 -14.19
N TRP A 52 -18.36 22.09 -14.69
CA TRP A 52 -17.94 22.10 -16.11
C TRP A 52 -18.42 20.91 -16.91
N LYS A 53 -18.66 19.77 -16.28
CA LYS A 53 -19.20 18.55 -16.91
C LYS A 53 -20.11 17.83 -15.90
N SER A 54 -21.32 17.45 -16.35
CA SER A 54 -22.20 16.60 -15.55
C SER A 54 -21.53 15.26 -15.25
N LEU A 55 -21.19 15.02 -13.99
CA LEU A 55 -20.74 13.69 -13.53
C LEU A 55 -21.95 12.74 -13.48
N PRO A 56 -21.77 11.47 -13.84
CA PRO A 56 -22.83 10.48 -13.67
C PRO A 56 -23.22 10.38 -12.19
N VAL A 57 -24.52 10.17 -11.94
CA VAL A 57 -25.04 9.97 -10.59
C VAL A 57 -24.33 8.79 -9.91
N HIS A 58 -23.97 8.93 -8.64
CA HIS A 58 -23.36 7.86 -7.86
C HIS A 58 -24.42 6.81 -7.53
N VAL A 59 -24.33 5.64 -8.15
CA VAL A 59 -25.35 4.59 -8.04
C VAL A 59 -25.02 3.50 -7.01
N PRO A 60 -23.75 3.06 -6.79
CA PRO A 60 -23.48 2.10 -5.71
C PRO A 60 -23.81 2.74 -4.35
N PRO A 61 -24.55 2.06 -3.46
CA PRO A 61 -24.79 2.58 -2.12
C PRO A 61 -23.47 2.86 -1.41
N LEU A 62 -23.38 4.02 -0.74
CA LEU A 62 -22.15 4.51 -0.10
C LEU A 62 -21.55 3.49 0.88
N TYR A 63 -22.38 2.71 1.59
CA TYR A 63 -21.92 1.71 2.54
C TYR A 63 -21.02 0.62 1.92
N LEU A 64 -21.14 0.34 0.60
CA LEU A 64 -20.27 -0.64 -0.06
C LEU A 64 -18.79 -0.22 -0.08
N HIS A 65 -18.52 1.08 0.01
CA HIS A 65 -17.17 1.62 0.08
C HIS A 65 -16.57 1.46 1.49
N SER A 66 -17.39 1.32 2.54
CA SER A 66 -16.91 1.09 3.90
C SER A 66 -16.11 -0.20 4.03
N PHE A 67 -16.47 -1.25 3.27
CA PHE A 67 -15.69 -2.51 3.25
C PHE A 67 -14.25 -2.30 2.78
N THR A 68 -14.05 -1.42 1.78
CA THR A 68 -12.71 -1.06 1.31
C THR A 68 -11.91 -0.33 2.39
N SER A 69 -12.55 0.66 3.04
CA SER A 69 -11.91 1.46 4.09
C SER A 69 -11.57 0.63 5.31
N PHE A 70 -12.52 -0.19 5.77
CA PHE A 70 -12.33 -1.10 6.89
C PHE A 70 -11.20 -2.10 6.62
N SER A 71 -11.23 -2.75 5.45
CA SER A 71 -10.17 -3.68 5.04
C SER A 71 -8.79 -3.00 4.99
N ASN A 72 -8.72 -1.77 4.48
CA ASN A 72 -7.47 -1.02 4.39
C ASN A 72 -6.93 -0.63 5.77
N VAL A 73 -7.79 -0.14 6.68
CA VAL A 73 -7.41 0.23 8.05
C VAL A 73 -6.96 -0.99 8.84
N LEU A 74 -7.74 -2.08 8.78
CA LEU A 74 -7.42 -3.32 9.49
C LEU A 74 -6.16 -3.99 8.93
N SER A 75 -5.95 -3.96 7.60
CA SER A 75 -4.71 -4.40 6.97
C SER A 75 -3.50 -3.63 7.47
N SER A 76 -3.62 -2.29 7.53
CA SER A 76 -2.55 -1.44 8.05
C SER A 76 -2.25 -1.76 9.51
N TRP A 77 -3.28 -1.95 10.34
CA TRP A 77 -3.11 -2.33 11.74
C TRP A 77 -2.38 -3.68 11.87
N CYS A 78 -2.82 -4.72 11.15
CA CYS A 78 -2.14 -6.02 11.12
C CYS A 78 -0.66 -5.88 10.71
N GLN A 79 -0.37 -5.03 9.73
CA GLN A 79 0.98 -4.78 9.24
C GLN A 79 1.87 -4.14 10.32
N TYR A 80 1.39 -3.11 11.02
CA TYR A 80 2.16 -2.45 12.07
C TYR A 80 2.32 -3.33 13.31
N GLU A 81 1.27 -4.03 13.71
CA GLU A 81 1.33 -4.95 14.85
C GLU A 81 2.29 -6.12 14.59
N ALA A 82 2.31 -6.65 13.35
CA ALA A 82 3.23 -7.71 12.96
C ALA A 82 4.71 -7.32 13.12
N LEU A 83 5.07 -6.03 13.01
CA LEU A 83 6.46 -5.55 13.20
C LEU A 83 6.99 -5.79 14.62
N LYS A 84 6.12 -6.00 15.60
CA LYS A 84 6.54 -6.36 16.96
C LYS A 84 7.05 -7.80 17.05
N TYR A 85 6.62 -8.67 16.13
CA TYR A 85 6.89 -10.10 16.14
C TYR A 85 7.77 -10.55 14.98
N VAL A 86 7.74 -9.81 13.86
CA VAL A 86 8.42 -10.18 12.61
C VAL A 86 9.42 -9.10 12.22
N SER A 87 10.63 -9.51 11.84
CA SER A 87 11.64 -8.55 11.39
C SER A 87 11.21 -7.83 10.10
N PHE A 88 11.63 -6.58 9.94
CA PHE A 88 11.34 -5.76 8.75
C PHE A 88 11.64 -6.45 7.42
N PRO A 89 12.76 -7.18 7.26
CA PRO A 89 13.04 -7.93 6.05
C PRO A 89 12.04 -9.03 5.75
N THR A 90 11.66 -9.81 6.78
CA THR A 90 10.64 -10.87 6.65
C THR A 90 9.31 -10.27 6.23
N GLN A 91 8.93 -9.12 6.81
CA GLN A 91 7.73 -8.38 6.39
C GLN A 91 7.81 -7.95 4.92
N THR A 92 8.98 -7.51 4.46
CA THR A 92 9.19 -7.08 3.07
C THR A 92 9.03 -8.25 2.09
N VAL A 93 9.56 -9.43 2.42
CA VAL A 93 9.37 -10.68 1.66
C VAL A 93 7.89 -11.06 1.60
N CYS A 94 7.19 -11.01 2.74
CA CYS A 94 5.76 -11.28 2.79
C CYS A 94 4.95 -10.28 1.92
N LYS A 95 5.32 -9.00 1.91
CA LYS A 95 4.69 -8.02 1.00
C LYS A 95 4.89 -8.34 -0.48
N ALA A 96 6.03 -8.91 -0.85
CA ALA A 96 6.29 -9.34 -2.22
C ALA A 96 5.38 -10.51 -2.63
N SER A 97 5.01 -11.38 -1.67
CA SER A 97 4.16 -12.54 -1.94
C SER A 97 2.68 -12.20 -2.17
N LYS A 98 2.25 -10.93 -2.00
CA LYS A 98 0.84 -10.52 -2.12
C LYS A 98 0.18 -10.78 -3.48
N LEU A 99 0.96 -11.06 -4.51
CA LEU A 99 0.43 -11.38 -5.84
C LEU A 99 -0.48 -12.62 -5.80
N VAL A 100 -0.06 -13.68 -5.11
CA VAL A 100 -0.83 -14.93 -4.98
C VAL A 100 -2.13 -14.71 -4.17
N PRO A 101 -2.12 -14.12 -2.96
CA PRO A 101 -3.36 -13.75 -2.25
C PRO A 101 -4.30 -12.87 -3.09
N THR A 102 -3.76 -11.94 -3.90
CA THR A 102 -4.58 -11.09 -4.77
C THR A 102 -5.32 -11.90 -5.85
N MET A 103 -4.69 -12.93 -6.40
CA MET A 103 -5.35 -13.84 -7.36
C MET A 103 -6.41 -14.70 -6.67
N ILE A 104 -6.13 -15.22 -5.47
CA ILE A 104 -7.09 -16.01 -4.68
C ILE A 104 -8.31 -15.15 -4.36
N MET A 105 -8.12 -13.93 -3.85
CA MET A 105 -9.20 -12.98 -3.57
C MET A 105 -9.95 -12.58 -4.84
N GLY A 106 -9.27 -12.45 -5.97
CA GLY A 106 -9.91 -12.22 -7.27
C GLY A 106 -10.87 -13.34 -7.68
N ARG A 107 -10.53 -14.60 -7.34
CA ARG A 107 -11.41 -15.75 -7.56
C ARG A 107 -12.63 -15.73 -6.62
N ILE A 108 -12.41 -15.41 -5.34
CA ILE A 108 -13.48 -15.40 -4.32
C ILE A 108 -14.44 -14.21 -4.54
N VAL A 109 -13.91 -12.99 -4.63
CA VAL A 109 -14.71 -11.74 -4.64
C VAL A 109 -15.35 -11.47 -5.99
N ARG A 110 -14.60 -11.69 -7.08
CA ARG A 110 -15.00 -11.36 -8.45
C ARG A 110 -15.37 -12.56 -9.29
N LYS A 111 -15.22 -13.77 -8.75
CA LYS A 111 -15.44 -15.05 -9.47
C LYS A 111 -14.59 -15.16 -10.76
N ARG A 112 -13.45 -14.44 -10.81
CA ARG A 112 -12.56 -14.47 -11.97
C ARG A 112 -11.77 -15.77 -11.97
N GLN A 113 -11.78 -16.44 -13.11
CA GLN A 113 -10.93 -17.62 -13.31
C GLN A 113 -9.57 -17.19 -13.85
N TYR A 114 -8.53 -17.74 -13.23
CA TYR A 114 -7.14 -17.58 -13.67
C TYR A 114 -6.66 -18.91 -14.23
N SER A 115 -5.86 -18.86 -15.29
CA SER A 115 -5.26 -20.06 -15.87
C SER A 115 -4.15 -20.60 -14.95
N ILE A 116 -3.87 -21.88 -15.01
CA ILE A 116 -2.76 -22.49 -14.26
C ILE A 116 -1.43 -21.79 -14.57
N ARG A 117 -1.23 -21.38 -15.82
CA ARG A 117 -0.06 -20.61 -16.26
C ARG A 117 0.11 -19.31 -15.47
N GLU A 118 -0.99 -18.57 -15.24
CA GLU A 118 -0.94 -17.32 -14.45
C GLU A 118 -0.53 -17.58 -13.00
N TYR A 119 -0.98 -18.68 -12.39
CA TYR A 119 -0.55 -19.11 -11.05
C TYR A 119 0.94 -19.49 -11.02
N ILE A 120 1.43 -20.23 -12.00
CA ILE A 120 2.85 -20.62 -12.08
C ILE A 120 3.72 -19.36 -12.21
N LEU A 121 3.36 -18.43 -13.10
CA LEU A 121 4.09 -17.16 -13.27
C LEU A 121 4.07 -16.32 -11.99
N ALA A 122 2.93 -16.20 -11.32
CA ALA A 122 2.82 -15.52 -10.04
C ALA A 122 3.74 -16.16 -8.98
N PHE A 123 3.80 -17.48 -8.92
CA PHE A 123 4.67 -18.19 -8.00
C PHE A 123 6.16 -17.93 -8.29
N ILE A 124 6.57 -17.96 -9.57
CA ILE A 124 7.95 -17.65 -9.98
C ILE A 124 8.33 -16.22 -9.59
N ILE A 125 7.43 -15.23 -9.80
CA ILE A 125 7.65 -13.84 -9.42
C ILE A 125 7.83 -13.72 -7.90
N VAL A 126 6.96 -14.35 -7.11
CA VAL A 126 7.05 -14.36 -5.65
C VAL A 126 8.35 -14.99 -5.18
N PHE A 127 8.73 -16.11 -5.75
CA PHE A 127 9.97 -16.82 -5.43
C PHE A 127 11.20 -15.97 -5.74
N GLY A 128 11.30 -15.40 -6.94
CA GLY A 128 12.41 -14.51 -7.31
C GLY A 128 12.50 -13.25 -6.45
N ALA A 129 11.36 -12.62 -6.13
CA ALA A 129 11.31 -11.48 -5.22
C ALA A 129 11.76 -11.85 -3.81
N SER A 130 11.34 -13.03 -3.30
CA SER A 130 11.76 -13.52 -1.98
C SER A 130 13.27 -13.75 -1.91
N ILE A 131 13.86 -14.34 -2.93
CA ILE A 131 15.34 -14.53 -3.03
C ILE A 131 16.04 -13.17 -3.00
N PHE A 132 15.56 -12.21 -3.79
CA PHE A 132 16.14 -10.86 -3.85
C PHE A 132 16.10 -10.18 -2.47
N PHE A 133 14.95 -10.18 -1.80
CA PHE A 133 14.81 -9.53 -0.50
C PHE A 133 15.60 -10.22 0.61
N LEU A 134 15.63 -11.55 0.66
CA LEU A 134 16.42 -12.29 1.64
C LEU A 134 17.92 -12.05 1.45
N SER A 135 18.37 -12.02 0.20
CA SER A 135 19.77 -11.75 -0.14
C SER A 135 20.20 -10.33 0.26
N SER A 136 19.36 -9.34 0.04
CA SER A 136 19.62 -7.94 0.42
C SER A 136 19.65 -7.75 1.94
N THR A 137 18.95 -8.61 2.70
CA THR A 137 18.84 -8.51 4.15
C THR A 137 19.97 -9.18 4.91
N ASN A 138 20.53 -10.28 4.39
CA ASN A 138 21.61 -11.00 5.06
C ASN A 138 22.88 -10.17 5.26
N GLN A 139 22.99 -9.03 4.57
CA GLN A 139 24.06 -8.06 4.80
C GLN A 139 23.87 -7.22 6.07
N ILE A 140 22.64 -7.10 6.60
CA ILE A 140 22.32 -6.25 7.76
C ILE A 140 22.34 -7.05 9.07
N LYS A 141 22.23 -8.40 9.03
CA LYS A 141 22.17 -9.25 10.23
C LYS A 141 23.49 -9.95 10.52
N ARG A 142 24.38 -9.30 11.24
CA ARG A 142 25.48 -9.94 11.98
C ARG A 142 25.44 -9.67 13.49
N GLU A 143 24.29 -9.44 14.10
CA GLU A 143 24.16 -9.33 15.55
C GLU A 143 22.76 -9.74 16.01
N SER A 144 22.66 -10.85 16.66
CA SER A 144 22.06 -11.14 17.97
C SER A 144 21.54 -12.58 18.07
N ASN A 145 22.35 -13.40 18.75
CA ASN A 145 21.91 -14.64 19.38
C ASN A 145 21.34 -14.28 20.76
N ASP A 146 20.11 -14.57 21.05
CA ASP A 146 19.64 -15.29 22.27
C ASP A 146 18.10 -15.29 22.38
N LYS A 147 17.53 -16.41 22.92
CA LYS A 147 16.16 -16.65 23.41
C LYS A 147 15.21 -17.44 22.49
N ARG A 148 15.25 -18.78 22.66
CA ARG A 148 14.57 -19.76 21.79
C ARG A 148 13.12 -20.18 22.15
N ARG A 149 12.55 -19.89 23.30
CA ARG A 149 11.20 -20.35 23.71
C ARG A 149 10.07 -19.31 23.65
N GLU A 150 10.36 -18.05 23.90
CA GLU A 150 9.41 -16.94 23.65
C GLU A 150 9.26 -16.67 22.14
N GLU A 151 10.24 -17.12 21.34
CA GLU A 151 10.27 -16.94 19.88
C GLU A 151 9.18 -17.70 19.14
N ILE A 152 8.74 -18.90 19.60
CA ILE A 152 7.75 -19.71 18.84
C ILE A 152 6.36 -19.11 18.93
N ASN A 153 5.91 -18.69 20.10
CA ASN A 153 4.59 -18.06 20.28
C ASN A 153 4.54 -16.69 19.60
N SER A 154 5.63 -15.94 19.66
CA SER A 154 5.75 -14.66 18.94
C SER A 154 5.80 -14.86 17.42
N ALA A 155 6.48 -15.89 16.92
CA ALA A 155 6.53 -16.21 15.50
C ALA A 155 5.16 -16.60 14.93
N ILE A 156 4.37 -17.40 15.67
CA ILE A 156 3.01 -17.79 15.28
C ILE A 156 2.10 -16.55 15.23
N SER A 157 2.15 -15.68 16.25
CA SER A 157 1.38 -14.44 16.28
C SER A 157 1.73 -13.51 15.12
N GLY A 158 3.03 -13.36 14.84
CA GLY A 158 3.53 -12.60 13.70
C GLY A 158 3.07 -13.18 12.36
N PHE A 159 3.06 -14.50 12.21
CA PHE A 159 2.59 -15.18 11.00
C PHE A 159 1.08 -14.96 10.79
N ILE A 160 0.25 -15.11 11.82
CA ILE A 160 -1.21 -14.87 11.75
C ILE A 160 -1.49 -13.43 11.34
N LEU A 161 -0.81 -12.46 11.94
CA LEU A 161 -0.95 -11.04 11.60
C LEU A 161 -0.53 -10.74 10.16
N MET A 162 0.57 -11.35 9.68
CA MET A 162 1.00 -11.19 8.29
C MET A 162 0.05 -11.85 7.29
N CYS A 163 -0.53 -13.00 7.62
CA CYS A 163 -1.60 -13.60 6.80
C CYS A 163 -2.83 -12.70 6.76
N GLY A 164 -3.27 -12.16 7.90
CA GLY A 164 -4.36 -11.19 7.99
C GLY A 164 -4.10 -9.95 7.12
N TYR A 165 -2.89 -9.37 7.24
CA TYR A 165 -2.44 -8.27 6.39
C TYR A 165 -2.58 -8.60 4.90
N LEU A 166 -2.00 -9.72 4.45
CA LEU A 166 -1.98 -10.10 3.04
C LEU A 166 -3.38 -10.34 2.47
N LEU A 167 -4.27 -10.97 3.24
CA LEU A 167 -5.65 -11.25 2.83
C LEU A 167 -6.46 -9.95 2.71
N LEU A 168 -6.37 -9.06 3.70
CA LEU A 168 -7.08 -7.80 3.72
C LEU A 168 -6.56 -6.82 2.65
N ASP A 169 -5.22 -6.76 2.48
CA ASP A 169 -4.59 -5.94 1.44
C ASP A 169 -4.92 -6.45 0.02
N ALA A 170 -5.09 -7.75 -0.15
CA ALA A 170 -5.56 -8.36 -1.39
C ALA A 170 -7.06 -8.17 -1.63
N PHE A 171 -7.88 -8.15 -0.57
CA PHE A 171 -9.32 -7.92 -0.66
C PHE A 171 -9.62 -6.50 -1.18
N THR A 172 -8.98 -5.48 -0.65
CA THR A 172 -9.22 -4.07 -0.94
C THR A 172 -9.28 -3.77 -2.46
N PRO A 173 -8.25 -4.02 -3.28
CA PRO A 173 -8.28 -3.72 -4.71
C PRO A 173 -9.22 -4.64 -5.50
N ASN A 174 -9.46 -5.87 -5.04
CA ASN A 174 -10.42 -6.77 -5.66
C ASN A 174 -11.87 -6.29 -5.45
N TRP A 175 -12.20 -5.80 -4.26
CA TRP A 175 -13.50 -5.21 -3.98
C TRP A 175 -13.70 -3.90 -4.75
N GLN A 176 -12.71 -3.02 -4.77
CA GLN A 176 -12.73 -1.80 -5.59
C GLN A 176 -12.99 -2.10 -7.06
N LYS A 177 -12.30 -3.11 -7.61
CA LYS A 177 -12.50 -3.51 -9.01
C LYS A 177 -13.90 -4.05 -9.25
N LYS A 178 -14.45 -4.83 -8.31
CA LYS A 178 -15.85 -5.31 -8.37
C LYS A 178 -16.83 -4.14 -8.44
N LEU A 179 -16.63 -3.10 -7.60
CA LEU A 179 -17.48 -1.90 -7.63
C LEU A 179 -17.32 -1.11 -8.94
N PHE A 180 -16.14 -1.04 -9.52
CA PHE A 180 -15.95 -0.41 -10.84
C PHE A 180 -16.57 -1.17 -12.01
N GLU A 181 -16.78 -2.48 -11.85
CA GLU A 181 -17.40 -3.34 -12.88
C GLU A 181 -18.93 -3.31 -12.83
N GLN A 182 -19.54 -2.84 -11.75
CA GLN A 182 -21.00 -2.70 -11.62
C GLN A 182 -21.52 -1.53 -12.49
N PRO A 183 -22.60 -1.71 -13.24
CA PRO A 183 -23.27 -0.61 -13.95
C PRO A 183 -24.13 0.23 -12.97
N PRO A 184 -24.21 1.57 -13.17
CA PRO A 184 -23.45 2.39 -14.09
C PRO A 184 -21.99 2.56 -13.63
N ARG A 185 -21.08 2.78 -14.62
CA ARG A 185 -19.64 2.81 -14.34
C ARG A 185 -19.26 3.94 -13.39
N LEU A 186 -18.82 3.58 -12.20
CA LEU A 186 -18.34 4.50 -11.17
C LEU A 186 -17.13 5.32 -11.65
N HIS A 187 -17.13 6.62 -11.39
CA HIS A 187 -15.96 7.45 -11.67
C HIS A 187 -14.89 7.26 -10.60
N THR A 188 -13.61 7.39 -10.98
CA THR A 188 -12.47 7.18 -10.06
C THR A 188 -12.51 8.16 -8.89
N SER A 189 -12.88 9.42 -9.13
CA SER A 189 -13.01 10.44 -8.09
C SER A 189 -14.09 10.11 -7.08
N GLN A 190 -15.23 9.57 -7.51
CA GLN A 190 -16.32 9.15 -6.62
C GLN A 190 -15.89 7.99 -5.70
N MET A 191 -15.19 6.99 -6.25
CA MET A 191 -14.60 5.90 -5.47
C MET A 191 -13.62 6.44 -4.44
N MET A 192 -12.70 7.32 -4.87
CA MET A 192 -11.68 7.89 -4.00
C MET A 192 -12.30 8.72 -2.87
N PHE A 193 -13.30 9.55 -3.17
CA PHE A 193 -14.03 10.33 -2.18
C PHE A 193 -14.70 9.43 -1.15
N ALA A 194 -15.50 8.45 -1.59
CA ALA A 194 -16.25 7.57 -0.69
C ALA A 194 -15.32 6.74 0.22
N VAL A 195 -14.25 6.17 -0.33
CA VAL A 195 -13.28 5.38 0.45
C VAL A 195 -12.56 6.24 1.48
N ASN A 196 -12.12 7.45 1.09
CA ASN A 196 -11.43 8.35 2.03
C ASN A 196 -12.36 8.90 3.10
N LEU A 197 -13.63 9.17 2.78
CA LEU A 197 -14.63 9.61 3.75
C LEU A 197 -14.82 8.58 4.88
N PHE A 198 -15.02 7.30 4.54
CA PHE A 198 -15.10 6.24 5.55
C PHE A 198 -13.78 6.04 6.30
N SER A 199 -12.64 6.19 5.61
CA SER A 199 -11.32 6.11 6.26
C SER A 199 -11.12 7.23 7.28
N VAL A 200 -11.56 8.46 6.99
CA VAL A 200 -11.53 9.59 7.95
C VAL A 200 -12.34 9.27 9.20
N ILE A 201 -13.57 8.75 9.02
CA ILE A 201 -14.45 8.37 10.15
C ILE A 201 -13.77 7.31 11.02
N LEU A 202 -13.23 6.25 10.42
CA LEU A 202 -12.56 5.17 11.14
C LEU A 202 -11.30 5.66 11.88
N CYS A 203 -10.47 6.48 11.22
CA CYS A 203 -9.28 7.07 11.84
C CYS A 203 -9.66 8.02 12.98
N LEU A 204 -10.73 8.81 12.84
CA LEU A 204 -11.22 9.71 13.88
C LEU A 204 -11.67 8.93 15.12
N ILE A 205 -12.47 7.87 14.95
CA ILE A 205 -12.89 7.00 16.05
C ILE A 205 -11.66 6.42 16.78
N SER A 206 -10.68 5.95 16.04
CA SER A 206 -9.47 5.38 16.61
C SER A 206 -8.63 6.41 17.38
N LEU A 207 -8.49 7.64 16.87
CA LEU A 207 -7.80 8.73 17.56
C LEU A 207 -8.51 9.21 18.83
N LEU A 208 -9.86 9.21 18.81
CA LEU A 208 -10.66 9.51 19.99
C LEU A 208 -10.49 8.44 21.06
N GLN A 209 -10.45 7.15 20.70
CA GLN A 209 -10.19 6.06 21.64
C GLN A 209 -8.81 6.14 22.27
N GLN A 210 -7.80 6.60 21.52
CA GLN A 210 -6.45 6.76 22.02
C GLN A 210 -6.24 8.06 22.82
N GLY A 211 -7.15 9.02 22.72
CA GLY A 211 -7.05 10.32 23.36
C GLY A 211 -5.93 11.21 22.81
N THR A 212 -5.33 10.86 21.67
CA THR A 212 -4.17 11.58 21.10
C THR A 212 -4.56 12.72 20.15
N LEU A 213 -5.84 12.84 19.80
CA LEU A 213 -6.31 13.83 18.83
C LEU A 213 -5.95 15.27 19.22
N LEU A 214 -6.27 15.68 20.46
CA LEU A 214 -6.04 17.05 20.94
C LEU A 214 -4.55 17.36 21.09
N THR A 215 -3.76 16.41 21.56
CA THR A 215 -2.29 16.55 21.66
C THR A 215 -1.65 16.75 20.30
N SER A 216 -2.07 16.01 19.29
CA SER A 216 -1.55 16.11 17.92
C SER A 216 -1.97 17.42 17.24
N ILE A 217 -3.20 17.87 17.42
CA ILE A 217 -3.67 19.19 16.91
C ILE A 217 -2.87 20.33 17.57
N ASN A 218 -2.68 20.27 18.89
CA ASN A 218 -1.92 21.29 19.62
C ASN A 218 -0.43 21.30 19.18
N PHE A 219 0.14 20.13 18.89
CA PHE A 219 1.48 20.03 18.34
C PHE A 219 1.62 20.71 16.98
N ILE A 220 0.69 20.48 16.05
CA ILE A 220 0.70 21.09 14.71
C ILE A 220 0.50 22.61 14.81
N SER A 221 -0.37 23.08 15.71
CA SER A 221 -0.61 24.53 15.90
C SER A 221 0.64 25.26 16.40
N LYS A 222 1.54 24.57 17.12
CA LYS A 222 2.79 25.16 17.64
C LYS A 222 3.95 25.14 16.63
N HIS A 223 3.84 24.36 15.54
CA HIS A 223 4.92 24.14 14.59
C HIS A 223 4.43 24.32 13.15
N GLU A 224 4.52 25.54 12.60
CA GLU A 224 4.02 25.87 11.26
C GLU A 224 4.63 25.00 10.14
N ASN A 225 5.89 24.65 10.23
CA ASN A 225 6.58 23.85 9.22
C ASN A 225 5.98 22.44 9.06
N ILE A 226 5.42 21.85 10.12
CA ILE A 226 4.80 20.52 10.06
C ILE A 226 3.52 20.54 9.23
N PHE A 227 2.77 21.64 9.27
CA PHE A 227 1.56 21.81 8.48
C PHE A 227 1.86 21.77 6.97
N VAL A 228 2.92 22.45 6.54
CA VAL A 228 3.36 22.45 5.14
C VAL A 228 3.82 21.05 4.71
N ASP A 229 4.62 20.38 5.54
CA ASP A 229 5.08 19.02 5.28
C ASP A 229 3.90 18.02 5.17
N CYS A 230 2.88 18.17 6.03
CA CYS A 230 1.65 17.37 5.97
C CYS A 230 0.84 17.65 4.69
N LEU A 231 0.74 18.91 4.24
CA LEU A 231 0.07 19.25 2.99
C LEU A 231 0.80 18.64 1.78
N LEU A 232 2.12 18.77 1.71
CA LEU A 232 2.93 18.19 0.63
C LEU A 232 2.82 16.66 0.60
N LEU A 233 2.84 16.02 1.78
CA LEU A 233 2.60 14.59 1.92
C LEU A 233 1.23 14.20 1.37
N SER A 234 0.18 14.95 1.73
CA SER A 234 -1.20 14.68 1.32
C SER A 234 -1.41 14.85 -0.19
N LEU A 235 -0.81 15.89 -0.79
CA LEU A 235 -0.82 16.09 -2.24
C LEU A 235 -0.18 14.91 -2.96
N GLY A 236 1.02 14.51 -2.54
CA GLY A 236 1.72 13.34 -3.12
C GLY A 236 0.93 12.04 -2.96
N SER A 237 0.24 11.87 -1.81
CA SER A 237 -0.64 10.75 -1.55
C SER A 237 -1.85 10.73 -2.47
N ALA A 238 -2.54 11.86 -2.61
CA ALA A 238 -3.73 12.01 -3.45
C ALA A 238 -3.42 11.65 -4.92
N PHE A 239 -2.32 12.20 -5.47
CA PHE A 239 -1.87 11.83 -6.81
C PHE A 239 -1.58 10.34 -6.93
N GLY A 240 -0.84 9.76 -5.98
CA GLY A 240 -0.54 8.33 -5.96
C GLY A 240 -1.81 7.47 -5.94
N GLN A 241 -2.80 7.85 -5.14
CA GLN A 241 -4.05 7.11 -5.00
C GLN A 241 -4.91 7.18 -6.28
N VAL A 242 -4.93 8.32 -6.99
CA VAL A 242 -5.58 8.42 -8.30
C VAL A 242 -4.99 7.40 -9.28
N PHE A 243 -3.65 7.30 -9.39
CA PHE A 243 -3.00 6.34 -10.26
C PHE A 243 -3.27 4.88 -9.85
N ILE A 244 -3.26 4.59 -8.55
CA ILE A 244 -3.60 3.26 -8.03
C ILE A 244 -5.02 2.87 -8.44
N LEU A 245 -6.00 3.74 -8.21
CA LEU A 245 -7.40 3.48 -8.56
C LEU A 245 -7.62 3.39 -10.08
N MET A 246 -6.93 4.21 -10.87
CA MET A 246 -6.97 4.12 -12.34
C MET A 246 -6.37 2.79 -12.82
N THR A 247 -5.28 2.33 -12.22
CA THR A 247 -4.67 1.04 -12.51
C THR A 247 -5.62 -0.11 -12.16
N VAL A 248 -6.24 -0.08 -10.98
CA VAL A 248 -7.26 -1.07 -10.58
C VAL A 248 -8.43 -1.06 -11.55
N LYS A 249 -8.93 0.11 -11.91
CA LYS A 249 -10.07 0.26 -12.84
C LYS A 249 -9.76 -0.30 -14.22
N ARG A 250 -8.61 0.03 -14.79
CA ARG A 250 -8.23 -0.37 -16.16
C ARG A 250 -7.69 -1.80 -16.23
N PHE A 251 -6.65 -2.09 -15.43
CA PHE A 251 -5.85 -3.31 -15.56
C PHE A 251 -6.20 -4.37 -14.51
N GLY A 252 -6.78 -3.95 -13.38
CA GLY A 252 -7.20 -4.84 -12.31
C GLY A 252 -6.17 -5.03 -11.20
N PRO A 253 -6.57 -5.75 -10.12
CA PRO A 253 -5.78 -5.88 -8.89
C PRO A 253 -4.46 -6.62 -9.07
N VAL A 254 -4.42 -7.64 -9.92
CA VAL A 254 -3.20 -8.45 -10.16
C VAL A 254 -2.09 -7.60 -10.78
N VAL A 255 -2.44 -6.77 -11.78
CA VAL A 255 -1.47 -5.85 -12.40
C VAL A 255 -0.99 -4.80 -11.38
N LEU A 256 -1.90 -4.29 -10.53
CA LEU A 256 -1.51 -3.39 -9.44
C LEU A 256 -0.51 -4.04 -8.50
N SER A 257 -0.77 -5.28 -8.04
CA SER A 257 0.14 -6.01 -7.15
C SER A 257 1.50 -6.21 -7.78
N LEU A 258 1.55 -6.54 -9.08
CA LEU A 258 2.78 -6.67 -9.84
C LEU A 258 3.57 -5.36 -9.89
N LEU A 259 2.91 -4.24 -10.24
CA LEU A 259 3.53 -2.92 -10.28
C LEU A 259 4.08 -2.49 -8.91
N MET A 260 3.37 -2.81 -7.82
CA MET A 260 3.83 -2.53 -6.46
C MET A 260 5.07 -3.36 -6.10
N THR A 261 5.14 -4.62 -6.52
CA THR A 261 6.33 -5.47 -6.32
C THR A 261 7.53 -4.94 -7.11
N ILE A 262 7.35 -4.57 -8.39
CA ILE A 262 8.40 -3.96 -9.22
C ILE A 262 8.92 -2.66 -8.58
N ARG A 263 8.01 -1.78 -8.17
CA ARG A 263 8.36 -0.53 -7.49
C ARG A 263 9.21 -0.78 -6.24
N GLN A 264 8.87 -1.80 -5.45
CA GLN A 264 9.59 -2.14 -4.23
C GLN A 264 10.99 -2.66 -4.54
N ILE A 265 11.13 -3.55 -5.53
CA ILE A 265 12.42 -4.06 -6.00
C ILE A 265 13.30 -2.91 -6.48
N LEU A 266 12.76 -2.02 -7.34
CA LEU A 266 13.51 -0.88 -7.85
C LEU A 266 13.95 0.08 -6.73
N SER A 267 13.08 0.33 -5.75
CA SER A 267 13.42 1.18 -4.60
C SER A 267 14.61 0.64 -3.81
N ILE A 268 14.63 -0.68 -3.56
CA ILE A 268 15.75 -1.31 -2.85
C ILE A 268 17.01 -1.32 -3.73
N PHE A 269 16.86 -1.60 -5.01
CA PHE A 269 17.98 -1.58 -5.96
C PHE A 269 18.66 -0.20 -5.99
N PHE A 270 17.89 0.88 -6.14
CA PHE A 270 18.43 2.24 -6.12
C PHE A 270 19.04 2.61 -4.77
N SER A 271 18.41 2.18 -3.66
CA SER A 271 18.96 2.40 -2.31
C SER A 271 20.32 1.71 -2.16
N THR A 272 20.42 0.45 -2.55
CA THR A 272 21.65 -0.33 -2.48
C THR A 272 22.76 0.27 -3.35
N TYR A 273 22.42 0.76 -4.54
CA TYR A 273 23.37 1.42 -5.44
C TYR A 273 23.88 2.75 -4.85
N ASN A 274 23.00 3.60 -4.31
CA ASN A 274 23.38 4.91 -3.75
C ASN A 274 24.21 4.81 -2.48
N PHE A 275 23.95 3.80 -1.65
CA PHE A 275 24.68 3.58 -0.39
C PHE A 275 25.92 2.68 -0.55
N GLY A 276 26.28 2.28 -1.78
CA GLY A 276 27.48 1.49 -2.08
C GLY A 276 27.46 0.06 -1.53
N HIS A 277 26.28 -0.47 -1.19
CA HIS A 277 26.15 -1.85 -0.77
C HIS A 277 26.23 -2.78 -1.99
N SER A 278 27.08 -3.80 -1.92
CA SER A 278 27.20 -4.78 -3.01
C SER A 278 25.94 -5.70 -3.03
N ILE A 279 25.29 -5.76 -4.20
CA ILE A 279 24.22 -6.76 -4.41
C ILE A 279 24.90 -8.11 -4.57
N THR A 280 24.47 -9.12 -3.80
CA THR A 280 25.00 -10.48 -3.95
C THR A 280 24.59 -11.09 -5.27
N LEU A 281 25.39 -12.02 -5.80
CA LEU A 281 25.05 -12.78 -7.02
C LEU A 281 23.67 -13.47 -6.91
N ILE A 282 23.32 -13.95 -5.72
CA ILE A 282 22.01 -14.53 -5.42
C ILE A 282 20.88 -13.49 -5.58
N GLY A 283 21.11 -12.25 -5.15
CA GLY A 283 20.15 -11.15 -5.34
C GLY A 283 19.95 -10.81 -6.82
N PHE A 284 21.02 -10.78 -7.62
CA PHE A 284 20.90 -10.61 -9.07
C PHE A 284 20.10 -11.73 -9.73
N PHE A 285 20.31 -12.99 -9.31
CA PHE A 285 19.52 -14.10 -9.81
C PHE A 285 18.03 -13.96 -9.50
N GLY A 286 17.69 -13.55 -8.27
CA GLY A 286 16.30 -13.25 -7.88
C GLY A 286 15.68 -12.15 -8.74
N LEU A 287 16.40 -11.08 -8.99
CA LEU A 287 15.97 -9.97 -9.83
C LEU A 287 15.75 -10.39 -11.29
N PHE A 288 16.68 -11.16 -11.86
CA PHE A 288 16.57 -11.70 -13.22
C PHE A 288 15.37 -12.64 -13.37
N THR A 289 15.10 -13.46 -12.35
CA THR A 289 13.92 -14.36 -12.31
C THR A 289 12.61 -13.57 -12.35
N VAL A 290 12.50 -12.48 -11.57
CA VAL A 290 11.29 -11.64 -11.55
C VAL A 290 11.07 -10.97 -12.91
N PHE A 291 12.07 -10.29 -13.46
CA PHE A 291 11.93 -9.59 -14.73
C PHE A 291 11.71 -10.56 -15.90
N GLY A 292 12.38 -11.70 -15.90
CA GLY A 292 12.17 -12.76 -16.89
C GLY A 292 10.74 -13.29 -16.87
N ALA A 293 10.18 -13.57 -15.69
CA ALA A 293 8.79 -14.01 -15.56
C ALA A 293 7.78 -12.95 -16.04
N ILE A 294 8.04 -11.66 -15.75
CA ILE A 294 7.19 -10.55 -16.21
C ILE A 294 7.21 -10.44 -17.73
N ILE A 295 8.38 -10.53 -18.37
CA ILE A 295 8.51 -10.48 -19.82
C ILE A 295 7.76 -11.64 -20.45
N VAL A 296 7.89 -12.86 -19.91
CA VAL A 296 7.15 -14.03 -20.37
C VAL A 296 5.63 -13.85 -20.24
N ASP A 297 5.14 -13.26 -19.13
CA ASP A 297 3.71 -12.98 -18.95
C ASP A 297 3.19 -11.97 -19.98
N ILE A 298 3.92 -10.88 -20.20
CA ILE A 298 3.55 -9.86 -21.21
C ILE A 298 3.54 -10.45 -22.61
N TYR A 299 4.59 -11.18 -22.98
CA TYR A 299 4.70 -11.82 -24.30
C TYR A 299 3.59 -12.84 -24.54
N SER A 300 3.30 -13.66 -23.55
CA SER A 300 2.22 -14.66 -23.61
C SER A 300 0.86 -14.02 -23.82
N LYS A 301 0.54 -12.94 -23.09
CA LYS A 301 -0.71 -12.19 -23.25
C LYS A 301 -0.82 -11.48 -24.61
N TYR A 302 0.29 -10.93 -25.09
CA TYR A 302 0.38 -10.33 -26.40
C TYR A 302 0.06 -11.35 -27.50
N ARG A 303 0.69 -12.53 -27.47
CA ARG A 303 0.47 -13.61 -28.45
C ARG A 303 -0.96 -14.11 -28.46
N ILE A 304 -1.59 -14.28 -27.29
CA ILE A 304 -2.99 -14.70 -27.17
C ILE A 304 -3.94 -13.65 -27.79
N ASN A 305 -3.69 -12.36 -27.53
CA ASN A 305 -4.53 -11.29 -28.06
C ASN A 305 -4.37 -11.12 -29.58
N THR A 306 -3.17 -11.29 -30.11
CA THR A 306 -2.91 -11.23 -31.55
C THR A 306 -3.55 -12.42 -32.26
N GLY A 307 -3.46 -13.63 -31.70
CA GLY A 307 -4.11 -14.82 -32.26
C GLY A 307 -5.64 -14.77 -32.20
N ARG A 308 -6.25 -14.01 -31.30
CA ARG A 308 -7.72 -13.78 -31.27
C ARG A 308 -8.19 -12.70 -32.25
N ARG A 309 -7.31 -11.79 -32.71
CA ARG A 309 -7.63 -10.78 -33.73
C ARG A 309 -7.52 -11.32 -35.15
N LEU A 310 -6.86 -12.45 -35.32
CA LEU A 310 -6.67 -13.10 -36.63
C LEU A 310 -7.67 -14.25 -36.90
N ARG A 311 -8.54 -14.54 -35.94
CA ARG A 311 -9.69 -15.41 -36.05
C ARG A 311 -10.98 -14.58 -35.95
#